data_844160fab927c361ebb787fdfe6ddad9
#
_entry.id   844160fab927c361ebb787fdfe6ddad9
#
_cell.length_a   1.000
_cell.length_b   1.000
_cell.length_c   1.000
_cell.angle_alpha   90.00
_cell.angle_beta   90.00
_cell.angle_gamma   90.00
#
_symmetry.space_group_name_H-M   'P 1'
#
loop_
_entity.id
_entity.type
_entity.pdbx_description
1 polymer ?
#
loop_
_entity_poly.entity_id
_entity_poly.type
_entity_poly.pdbx_seq_one_letter_code
_entity_poly.pdbx_strand_id
1 'polypeptide(L)'
;DEVERLKDQVKPNDLATLIYTSGTTGKPKGVMLSHNNIVSNVLGSAPRVPFEIGTYTSLSFLPVCHIFERMILYLYQYYSVSIYFAESIEKISDNLKEVKPHVISAVPRLPEKVYDKIIAKGSTVGGVKQKLFFWAVELGLQYEPYGANGWWYETRLGLARKLIFSKWKEGLGGNIELIVSGSAALQPRLARVFA
;
A
#
# COMPACT_ATOMS: atom_id res chain seq x y z
N ASP A 1 -0.42 -0.77 38.28
CA ASP A 1 0.56 -0.07 37.46
C ASP A 1 -0.01 1.29 37.02
N GLU A 2 0.81 2.35 37.05
CA GLU A 2 0.39 3.72 36.70
C GLU A 2 -0.11 3.81 35.26
N VAL A 3 0.49 3.05 34.35
CA VAL A 3 0.07 3.00 32.94
C VAL A 3 -1.35 2.46 32.80
N GLU A 4 -1.68 1.38 33.50
CA GLU A 4 -3.03 0.82 33.48
C GLU A 4 -4.05 1.80 34.07
N ARG A 5 -3.70 2.47 35.19
CA ARG A 5 -4.54 3.50 35.79
C ARG A 5 -4.82 4.67 34.83
N LEU A 6 -3.83 5.10 34.05
CA LEU A 6 -3.98 6.14 33.03
C LEU A 6 -4.83 5.68 31.86
N LYS A 7 -4.67 4.44 31.39
CA LYS A 7 -5.50 3.86 30.33
C LYS A 7 -6.98 3.86 30.70
N ASP A 8 -7.32 3.50 31.95
CA ASP A 8 -8.70 3.44 32.41
C ASP A 8 -9.37 4.82 32.48
N GLN A 9 -8.59 5.90 32.46
CA GLN A 9 -9.10 7.27 32.47
C GLN A 9 -9.41 7.80 31.06
N VAL A 10 -8.84 7.22 30.02
CA VAL A 10 -9.02 7.66 28.63
C VAL A 10 -10.43 7.35 28.15
N LYS A 11 -11.13 8.37 27.69
CA LYS A 11 -12.47 8.24 27.13
C LYS A 11 -12.47 8.32 25.61
N PRO A 12 -13.43 7.71 24.92
CA PRO A 12 -13.50 7.71 23.46
C PRO A 12 -13.45 9.12 22.81
N ASN A 13 -14.03 10.12 23.48
CA ASN A 13 -14.11 11.49 22.98
C ASN A 13 -12.93 12.38 23.42
N ASP A 14 -11.99 11.86 24.20
CA ASP A 14 -10.79 12.61 24.57
C ASP A 14 -9.93 12.87 23.35
N LEU A 15 -9.21 13.98 23.36
CA LEU A 15 -8.29 14.34 22.28
C LEU A 15 -7.13 13.35 22.20
N ALA A 16 -7.03 12.65 21.09
CA ALA A 16 -5.93 11.71 20.84
C ALA A 16 -4.74 12.38 20.13
N THR A 17 -5.01 13.30 19.20
CA THR A 17 -3.95 13.95 18.40
C THR A 17 -4.42 15.21 17.70
N LEU A 18 -3.46 16.06 17.38
CA LEU A 18 -3.59 17.25 16.51
C LEU A 18 -2.84 17.01 15.20
N ILE A 19 -3.53 17.13 14.08
CA ILE A 19 -2.92 17.07 12.76
C ILE A 19 -2.97 18.45 12.12
N TYR A 20 -1.81 19.05 11.91
CA TYR A 20 -1.71 20.37 11.28
C TYR A 20 -1.78 20.26 9.76
N THR A 21 -2.63 21.08 9.15
CA THR A 21 -2.75 21.23 7.70
C THR A 21 -2.35 22.64 7.29
N SER A 22 -1.90 22.80 6.04
CA SER A 22 -1.42 24.08 5.51
C SER A 22 -2.48 25.18 5.38
N GLY A 23 -3.73 24.92 5.70
CA GLY A 23 -4.83 25.90 5.65
C GLY A 23 -4.91 26.74 4.35
N THR A 24 -6.07 26.92 3.80
CA THR A 24 -6.31 27.74 2.58
C THR A 24 -5.95 29.23 2.76
N THR A 25 -5.87 29.69 4.00
CA THR A 25 -5.56 31.08 4.38
C THR A 25 -4.09 31.32 4.71
N GLY A 26 -3.21 30.36 4.47
CA GLY A 26 -1.78 30.42 4.78
C GLY A 26 -1.40 30.20 6.25
N LYS A 27 -2.36 30.19 7.17
CA LYS A 27 -2.11 29.84 8.57
C LYS A 27 -2.41 28.35 8.80
N PRO A 28 -1.49 27.58 9.42
CA PRO A 28 -1.73 26.19 9.75
C PRO A 28 -2.98 26.03 10.63
N LYS A 29 -3.81 25.04 10.31
CA LYS A 29 -5.00 24.66 11.10
C LYS A 29 -4.75 23.30 11.75
N GLY A 30 -4.93 23.22 13.08
CA GLY A 30 -4.87 21.97 13.82
C GLY A 30 -6.21 21.26 13.79
N VAL A 31 -6.26 20.12 13.10
CA VAL A 31 -7.43 19.23 13.12
C VAL A 31 -7.35 18.36 14.36
N MET A 32 -8.34 18.48 15.24
CA MET A 32 -8.46 17.70 16.47
C MET A 32 -9.11 16.34 16.18
N LEU A 33 -8.44 15.26 16.55
CA LEU A 33 -8.96 13.90 16.41
C LEU A 33 -9.06 13.26 17.79
N SER A 34 -10.24 12.73 18.12
CA SER A 34 -10.46 11.94 19.32
C SER A 34 -10.02 10.49 19.13
N HIS A 35 -9.88 9.74 20.21
CA HIS A 35 -9.68 8.29 20.18
C HIS A 35 -10.76 7.60 19.35
N ASN A 36 -12.04 8.01 19.52
CA ASN A 36 -13.15 7.45 18.76
C ASN A 36 -13.03 7.68 17.26
N ASN A 37 -12.51 8.83 16.79
CA ASN A 37 -12.30 9.07 15.37
C ASN A 37 -11.32 8.07 14.77
N ILE A 38 -10.23 7.76 15.47
CA ILE A 38 -9.21 6.81 15.03
C ILE A 38 -9.78 5.38 15.05
N VAL A 39 -10.32 4.96 16.19
CA VAL A 39 -10.84 3.59 16.39
C VAL A 39 -11.98 3.28 15.41
N SER A 40 -12.95 4.18 15.25
CA SER A 40 -14.06 3.97 14.30
C SER A 40 -13.57 3.83 12.85
N ASN A 41 -12.52 4.57 12.47
CA ASN A 41 -11.93 4.46 11.15
C ASN A 41 -11.22 3.09 10.97
N VAL A 42 -10.46 2.64 11.97
CA VAL A 42 -9.83 1.31 11.97
C VAL A 42 -10.88 0.22 11.85
N LEU A 43 -11.91 0.24 12.69
CA LEU A 43 -12.98 -0.76 12.68
C LEU A 43 -13.79 -0.76 11.37
N GLY A 44 -14.03 0.43 10.78
CA GLY A 44 -14.71 0.55 9.49
C GLY A 44 -13.84 0.06 8.31
N SER A 45 -12.52 0.11 8.44
CA SER A 45 -11.56 -0.37 7.42
C SER A 45 -11.26 -1.85 7.55
N ALA A 46 -11.30 -2.39 8.77
CA ALA A 46 -10.94 -3.77 9.07
C ALA A 46 -11.62 -4.83 8.16
N PRO A 47 -12.94 -4.79 7.91
CA PRO A 47 -13.59 -5.80 7.05
C PRO A 47 -13.18 -5.75 5.57
N ARG A 48 -12.40 -4.74 5.17
CA ARG A 48 -12.01 -4.52 3.76
C ARG A 48 -10.62 -5.01 3.43
N VAL A 49 -9.87 -5.46 4.43
CA VAL A 49 -8.53 -6.03 4.26
C VAL A 49 -8.56 -7.53 4.51
N PRO A 50 -7.79 -8.33 3.73
CA PRO A 50 -7.78 -9.78 3.85
C PRO A 50 -6.82 -10.27 4.95
N PHE A 51 -6.67 -9.52 6.04
CA PHE A 51 -5.66 -9.85 7.05
C PHE A 51 -6.13 -10.94 8.00
N GLU A 52 -5.28 -11.91 8.23
CA GLU A 52 -5.36 -12.86 9.33
C GLU A 52 -4.47 -12.37 10.47
N ILE A 53 -4.96 -12.48 11.71
CA ILE A 53 -4.25 -11.96 12.90
C ILE A 53 -2.87 -12.63 13.03
N GLY A 54 -1.83 -11.81 13.11
CA GLY A 54 -0.46 -12.25 13.40
C GLY A 54 0.29 -12.89 12.23
N THR A 55 -0.29 -12.92 11.00
CA THR A 55 0.36 -13.59 9.85
C THR A 55 1.07 -12.63 8.90
N TYR A 56 0.67 -11.37 8.88
CA TYR A 56 1.16 -10.39 7.91
C TYR A 56 2.38 -9.61 8.40
N THR A 57 3.19 -9.19 7.45
CA THR A 57 4.34 -8.30 7.64
C THR A 57 4.20 -7.08 6.77
N SER A 58 4.51 -5.91 7.30
CA SER A 58 4.49 -4.63 6.56
C SER A 58 5.83 -3.92 6.60
N LEU A 59 6.09 -3.08 5.59
CA LEU A 59 7.17 -2.10 5.59
C LEU A 59 6.55 -0.70 5.53
N SER A 60 6.73 0.08 6.60
CA SER A 60 6.32 1.47 6.72
C SER A 60 7.44 2.40 6.30
N PHE A 61 7.16 3.35 5.43
CA PHE A 61 8.12 4.35 4.93
C PHE A 61 7.48 5.72 4.69
N LEU A 62 6.19 5.85 4.92
CA LEU A 62 5.54 7.16 4.86
C LEU A 62 5.66 7.89 6.20
N PRO A 63 5.61 9.24 6.20
CA PRO A 63 5.70 10.00 7.44
C PRO A 63 4.56 9.70 8.41
N VAL A 64 4.88 9.22 9.62
CA VAL A 64 3.90 8.87 10.67
C VAL A 64 3.15 10.10 11.21
N CYS A 65 3.67 11.31 11.00
CA CYS A 65 2.95 12.55 11.28
C CYS A 65 1.75 12.78 10.33
N HIS A 66 1.72 12.10 9.18
CA HIS A 66 0.58 12.10 8.26
C HIS A 66 -0.51 11.15 8.76
N ILE A 67 -1.75 11.64 8.82
CA ILE A 67 -2.88 10.84 9.37
C ILE A 67 -3.12 9.54 8.60
N PHE A 68 -2.87 9.51 7.29
CA PHE A 68 -3.04 8.30 6.49
C PHE A 68 -2.14 7.17 6.99
N GLU A 69 -0.83 7.40 7.07
CA GLU A 69 0.11 6.38 7.56
C GLU A 69 -0.18 6.01 9.01
N ARG A 70 -0.43 6.99 9.85
CA ARG A 70 -0.75 6.78 11.25
C ARG A 70 -1.98 5.88 11.43
N MET A 71 -3.06 6.11 10.68
CA MET A 71 -4.26 5.29 10.71
C MET A 71 -3.98 3.85 10.24
N ILE A 72 -3.20 3.70 9.17
CA ILE A 72 -2.79 2.39 8.65
C ILE A 72 -1.98 1.62 9.71
N LEU A 73 -1.07 2.27 10.42
CA LEU A 73 -0.32 1.62 11.51
C LEU A 73 -1.22 1.13 12.63
N TYR A 74 -2.27 1.88 13.00
CA TYR A 74 -3.27 1.40 13.95
C TYR A 74 -4.08 0.20 13.42
N LEU A 75 -4.42 0.20 12.13
CA LEU A 75 -5.05 -0.96 11.48
C LEU A 75 -4.12 -2.19 11.50
N TYR A 76 -2.83 -2.00 11.26
CA TYR A 76 -1.83 -3.06 11.37
C TYR A 76 -1.70 -3.61 12.80
N GLN A 77 -1.70 -2.72 13.81
CA GLN A 77 -1.71 -3.13 15.20
C GLN A 77 -2.97 -3.93 15.57
N TYR A 78 -4.13 -3.52 15.06
CA TYR A 78 -5.39 -4.24 15.27
C TYR A 78 -5.34 -5.69 14.77
N TYR A 79 -4.62 -5.95 13.69
CA TYR A 79 -4.42 -7.29 13.12
C TYR A 79 -3.12 -7.98 13.57
N SER A 80 -2.39 -7.40 14.51
CA SER A 80 -1.07 -7.90 14.95
C SER A 80 -0.09 -8.12 13.78
N VAL A 81 -0.13 -7.24 12.78
CA VAL A 81 0.82 -7.23 11.67
C VAL A 81 2.21 -6.84 12.17
N SER A 82 3.24 -7.56 11.80
CA SER A 82 4.63 -7.21 12.09
C SER A 82 5.06 -6.00 11.27
N ILE A 83 5.33 -4.87 11.93
CA ILE A 83 5.66 -3.60 11.28
C ILE A 83 7.17 -3.37 11.31
N TYR A 84 7.77 -3.25 10.12
CA TYR A 84 9.15 -2.80 9.93
C TYR A 84 9.15 -1.38 9.38
N PHE A 85 10.14 -0.58 9.80
CA PHE A 85 10.30 0.79 9.32
C PHE A 85 11.50 0.85 8.38
N ALA A 86 11.34 1.50 7.23
CA ALA A 86 12.43 1.68 6.29
C ALA A 86 13.51 2.62 6.87
N GLU A 87 14.76 2.33 6.57
CA GLU A 87 15.91 3.11 7.02
C GLU A 87 15.91 4.53 6.43
N SER A 88 15.59 4.63 5.14
CA SER A 88 15.46 5.90 4.40
C SER A 88 14.67 5.69 3.11
N ILE A 89 14.28 6.78 2.46
CA ILE A 89 13.56 6.74 1.17
C ILE A 89 14.42 6.05 0.09
N GLU A 90 15.72 6.27 0.08
CA GLU A 90 16.67 5.68 -0.88
C GLU A 90 16.80 4.17 -0.70
N LYS A 91 16.63 3.69 0.54
CA LYS A 91 16.76 2.28 0.93
C LYS A 91 15.48 1.46 0.82
N ILE A 92 14.35 2.07 0.48
CA ILE A 92 13.06 1.35 0.38
C ILE A 92 13.18 0.10 -0.49
N SER A 93 13.86 0.16 -1.63
CA SER A 93 13.99 -0.98 -2.54
C SER A 93 14.79 -2.14 -1.92
N ASP A 94 15.81 -1.83 -1.15
CA ASP A 94 16.64 -2.83 -0.46
C ASP A 94 15.88 -3.43 0.73
N ASN A 95 15.23 -2.57 1.53
CA ASN A 95 14.42 -2.99 2.66
C ASN A 95 13.19 -3.84 2.22
N LEU A 96 12.57 -3.55 1.06
CA LEU A 96 11.51 -4.41 0.51
C LEU A 96 12.00 -5.83 0.23
N LYS A 97 13.22 -5.99 -0.29
CA LYS A 97 13.80 -7.30 -0.59
C LYS A 97 14.23 -8.05 0.68
N GLU A 98 14.66 -7.32 1.71
CA GLU A 98 15.08 -7.89 2.99
C GLU A 98 13.87 -8.32 3.82
N VAL A 99 12.92 -7.41 4.04
CA VAL A 99 11.73 -7.63 4.87
C VAL A 99 10.72 -8.54 4.18
N LYS A 100 10.62 -8.48 2.84
CA LYS A 100 9.64 -9.23 2.02
C LYS A 100 8.22 -9.06 2.55
N PRO A 101 7.71 -7.82 2.68
CA PRO A 101 6.44 -7.56 3.30
C PRO A 101 5.28 -8.12 2.49
N HIS A 102 4.18 -8.47 3.15
CA HIS A 102 2.92 -8.87 2.53
C HIS A 102 2.08 -7.64 2.15
N VAL A 103 2.22 -6.56 2.91
CA VAL A 103 1.45 -5.33 2.70
C VAL A 103 2.34 -4.09 2.83
N ILE A 104 2.08 -3.10 1.98
CA ILE A 104 2.67 -1.77 2.08
C ILE A 104 1.60 -0.69 1.92
N SER A 105 1.78 0.44 2.61
CA SER A 105 1.04 1.68 2.35
C SER A 105 1.79 2.54 1.33
N ALA A 106 1.06 3.14 0.40
CA ALA A 106 1.66 3.95 -0.65
C ALA A 106 0.80 5.17 -0.99
N VAL A 107 1.43 6.30 -1.28
CA VAL A 107 0.76 7.40 -1.99
C VAL A 107 0.81 7.14 -3.49
N PRO A 108 -0.18 7.59 -4.29
CA PRO A 108 -0.29 7.26 -5.73
C PRO A 108 0.96 7.52 -6.56
N ARG A 109 1.78 8.50 -6.17
CA ARG A 109 3.05 8.82 -6.84
C ARG A 109 4.09 7.69 -6.77
N LEU A 110 4.01 6.82 -5.76
CA LEU A 110 4.96 5.70 -5.65
C LEU A 110 4.68 4.62 -6.70
N PRO A 111 3.45 4.05 -6.82
CA PRO A 111 3.11 3.15 -7.91
C PRO A 111 3.39 3.75 -9.29
N GLU A 112 3.14 5.05 -9.51
CA GLU A 112 3.48 5.74 -10.76
C GLU A 112 4.97 5.64 -11.07
N LYS A 113 5.83 6.04 -10.14
CA LYS A 113 7.29 5.97 -10.32
C LYS A 113 7.80 4.55 -10.51
N VAL A 114 7.22 3.58 -9.78
CA VAL A 114 7.56 2.16 -9.94
C VAL A 114 7.19 1.69 -11.34
N TYR A 115 5.98 1.99 -11.79
CA TYR A 115 5.51 1.66 -13.13
C TYR A 115 6.41 2.27 -14.21
N ASP A 116 6.69 3.56 -14.14
CA ASP A 116 7.54 4.26 -15.12
C ASP A 116 8.95 3.65 -15.20
N LYS A 117 9.56 3.32 -14.05
CA LYS A 117 10.86 2.62 -14.02
C LYS A 117 10.79 1.23 -14.66
N ILE A 118 9.71 0.49 -14.42
CA ILE A 118 9.50 -0.84 -15.02
C ILE A 118 9.35 -0.72 -16.54
N ILE A 119 8.54 0.23 -17.03
CA ILE A 119 8.33 0.47 -18.45
C ILE A 119 9.65 0.90 -19.13
N ALA A 120 10.38 1.83 -18.52
CA ALA A 120 11.68 2.25 -19.02
C ALA A 120 12.66 1.07 -19.16
N LYS A 121 12.75 0.21 -18.14
CA LYS A 121 13.57 -1.00 -18.16
C LYS A 121 13.11 -2.00 -19.23
N GLY A 122 11.80 -2.19 -19.39
CA GLY A 122 11.22 -3.07 -20.41
C GLY A 122 11.53 -2.59 -21.84
N SER A 123 11.59 -1.27 -22.04
CA SER A 123 11.91 -0.66 -23.34
C SER A 123 13.35 -0.89 -23.78
N THR A 124 14.28 -1.16 -22.87
CA THR A 124 15.71 -1.37 -23.19
C THR A 124 16.07 -2.82 -23.49
N VAL A 125 15.18 -3.79 -23.23
CA VAL A 125 15.52 -5.22 -23.35
C VAL A 125 15.67 -5.68 -24.83
N GLY A 126 14.90 -5.11 -25.74
CA GLY A 126 14.93 -5.42 -27.17
C GLY A 126 14.34 -6.78 -27.59
N GLY A 127 14.10 -6.94 -28.89
CA GLY A 127 13.71 -8.21 -29.50
C GLY A 127 12.41 -8.83 -29.01
N VAL A 128 12.35 -10.16 -28.98
CA VAL A 128 11.16 -10.94 -28.57
C VAL A 128 10.80 -10.70 -27.11
N LYS A 129 11.79 -10.50 -26.24
CA LYS A 129 11.57 -10.24 -24.83
C LYS A 129 10.82 -8.92 -24.59
N GLN A 130 11.15 -7.89 -25.38
CA GLN A 130 10.44 -6.61 -25.32
C GLN A 130 8.97 -6.76 -25.77
N LYS A 131 8.73 -7.50 -26.86
CA LYS A 131 7.36 -7.75 -27.34
C LYS A 131 6.53 -8.49 -26.29
N LEU A 132 7.11 -9.51 -25.66
CA LEU A 132 6.45 -10.28 -24.59
C LEU A 132 6.17 -9.40 -23.36
N PHE A 133 7.10 -8.51 -23.00
CA PHE A 133 6.92 -7.56 -21.89
C PHE A 133 5.74 -6.63 -22.16
N PHE A 134 5.68 -5.96 -23.32
CA PHE A 134 4.59 -5.04 -23.62
C PHE A 134 3.25 -5.73 -23.82
N TRP A 135 3.25 -6.96 -24.38
CA TRP A 135 2.05 -7.78 -24.40
C TRP A 135 1.49 -8.06 -22.99
N ALA A 136 2.33 -8.37 -22.02
CA ALA A 136 1.92 -8.57 -20.64
C ALA A 136 1.40 -7.26 -20.00
N VAL A 137 2.09 -6.14 -20.24
CA VAL A 137 1.65 -4.81 -19.75
C VAL A 137 0.26 -4.48 -20.29
N GLU A 138 0.02 -4.68 -21.58
CA GLU A 138 -1.28 -4.40 -22.20
C GLU A 138 -2.39 -5.27 -21.60
N LEU A 139 -2.13 -6.55 -21.36
CA LEU A 139 -3.07 -7.39 -20.62
C LEU A 139 -3.36 -6.84 -19.23
N GLY A 140 -2.33 -6.49 -18.46
CA GLY A 140 -2.54 -5.92 -17.12
C GLY A 140 -3.35 -4.62 -17.13
N LEU A 141 -3.16 -3.75 -18.14
CA LEU A 141 -3.93 -2.51 -18.29
C LEU A 141 -5.42 -2.73 -18.58
N GLN A 142 -5.77 -3.88 -19.14
CA GLN A 142 -7.15 -4.28 -19.46
C GLN A 142 -7.80 -5.08 -18.34
N TYR A 143 -7.10 -5.34 -17.23
CA TYR A 143 -7.61 -6.17 -16.15
C TYR A 143 -8.90 -5.58 -15.56
N GLU A 144 -9.90 -6.45 -15.43
CA GLU A 144 -11.11 -6.19 -14.66
C GLU A 144 -11.31 -7.32 -13.64
N PRO A 145 -11.71 -6.99 -12.39
CA PRO A 145 -11.83 -7.96 -11.33
C PRO A 145 -12.94 -9.00 -11.57
N TYR A 146 -12.92 -10.06 -10.79
CA TYR A 146 -13.95 -11.11 -10.77
C TYR A 146 -14.16 -11.86 -12.09
N GLY A 147 -13.11 -11.94 -12.92
CA GLY A 147 -13.17 -12.70 -14.19
C GLY A 147 -14.05 -12.05 -15.27
N ALA A 148 -14.32 -10.73 -15.15
CA ALA A 148 -15.19 -10.01 -16.09
C ALA A 148 -14.72 -10.07 -17.55
N ASN A 149 -13.40 -10.26 -17.78
CA ASN A 149 -12.81 -10.39 -19.13
C ASN A 149 -12.94 -11.80 -19.74
N GLY A 150 -13.48 -12.78 -19.00
CA GLY A 150 -13.70 -14.14 -19.47
C GLY A 150 -12.47 -15.07 -19.42
N TRP A 151 -12.70 -16.39 -19.55
CA TRP A 151 -11.70 -17.44 -19.32
C TRP A 151 -10.45 -17.35 -20.22
N TRP A 152 -10.62 -16.95 -21.44
CA TRP A 152 -9.51 -16.81 -22.40
C TRP A 152 -8.53 -15.71 -21.99
N TYR A 153 -9.06 -14.57 -21.54
CA TYR A 153 -8.25 -13.49 -20.98
C TYR A 153 -7.50 -13.95 -19.72
N GLU A 154 -8.20 -14.62 -18.80
CA GLU A 154 -7.61 -15.11 -17.54
C GLU A 154 -6.47 -16.11 -17.79
N THR A 155 -6.61 -16.97 -18.81
CA THR A 155 -5.53 -17.90 -19.21
C THR A 155 -4.29 -17.15 -19.68
N ARG A 156 -4.46 -16.13 -20.53
CA ARG A 156 -3.36 -15.29 -21.01
C ARG A 156 -2.74 -14.47 -19.88
N LEU A 157 -3.55 -13.92 -19.01
CA LEU A 157 -3.10 -13.18 -17.82
C LEU A 157 -2.30 -14.09 -16.88
N GLY A 158 -2.73 -15.32 -16.67
CA GLY A 158 -1.98 -16.32 -15.90
C GLY A 158 -0.59 -16.57 -16.45
N LEU A 159 -0.47 -16.66 -17.78
CA LEU A 159 0.83 -16.76 -18.45
C LEU A 159 1.68 -15.48 -18.25
N ALA A 160 1.09 -14.31 -18.41
CA ALA A 160 1.75 -13.03 -18.18
C ALA A 160 2.22 -12.88 -16.73
N ARG A 161 1.39 -13.29 -15.76
CA ARG A 161 1.74 -13.33 -14.32
C ARG A 161 2.97 -14.18 -14.08
N LYS A 162 3.03 -15.39 -14.67
CA LYS A 162 4.15 -16.31 -14.49
C LYS A 162 5.45 -15.81 -15.14
N LEU A 163 5.38 -15.21 -16.32
CA LEU A 163 6.57 -14.87 -17.12
C LEU A 163 7.12 -13.46 -16.81
N ILE A 164 6.24 -12.51 -16.53
CA ILE A 164 6.57 -11.08 -16.43
C ILE A 164 6.26 -10.52 -15.06
N PHE A 165 5.01 -10.61 -14.58
CA PHE A 165 4.59 -9.96 -13.32
C PHE A 165 5.21 -10.59 -12.08
N SER A 166 5.59 -11.89 -12.11
CA SER A 166 6.40 -12.50 -11.05
C SER A 166 7.69 -11.73 -10.77
N LYS A 167 8.37 -11.25 -11.83
CA LYS A 167 9.60 -10.46 -11.69
C LYS A 167 9.36 -9.07 -11.10
N TRP A 168 8.19 -8.49 -11.34
CA TRP A 168 7.80 -7.24 -10.70
C TRP A 168 7.57 -7.46 -9.21
N LYS A 169 6.85 -8.54 -8.90
CA LYS A 169 6.61 -8.95 -7.50
C LYS A 169 7.91 -9.25 -6.77
N GLU A 170 8.85 -9.96 -7.40
CA GLU A 170 10.21 -10.21 -6.86
C GLU A 170 10.95 -8.90 -6.56
N GLY A 171 10.83 -7.89 -7.43
CA GLY A 171 11.41 -6.56 -7.23
C GLY A 171 10.86 -5.83 -5.99
N LEU A 172 9.68 -6.20 -5.53
CA LEU A 172 9.00 -5.70 -4.32
C LEU A 172 9.17 -6.65 -3.12
N GLY A 173 10.10 -7.61 -3.18
CA GLY A 173 10.36 -8.57 -2.10
C GLY A 173 9.70 -9.94 -2.29
N GLY A 174 8.82 -10.11 -3.25
CA GLY A 174 8.22 -11.40 -3.63
C GLY A 174 6.92 -11.76 -2.89
N ASN A 175 6.66 -11.22 -1.71
CA ASN A 175 5.51 -11.60 -0.88
C ASN A 175 4.34 -10.61 -0.95
N ILE A 176 4.49 -9.46 -1.61
CA ILE A 176 3.41 -8.44 -1.67
C ILE A 176 2.09 -9.06 -2.14
N GLU A 177 1.06 -8.91 -1.33
CA GLU A 177 -0.32 -9.33 -1.57
C GLU A 177 -1.26 -8.12 -1.64
N LEU A 178 -0.93 -7.04 -0.91
CA LEU A 178 -1.76 -5.85 -0.85
C LEU A 178 -0.92 -4.58 -0.89
N ILE A 179 -1.34 -3.62 -1.72
CA ILE A 179 -0.85 -2.24 -1.70
C ILE A 179 -2.03 -1.34 -1.31
N VAL A 180 -1.97 -0.75 -0.12
CA VAL A 180 -2.98 0.20 0.35
C VAL A 180 -2.62 1.59 -0.17
N SER A 181 -3.40 2.11 -1.11
CA SER A 181 -3.17 3.45 -1.67
C SER A 181 -4.16 4.45 -1.09
N GLY A 182 -3.66 5.60 -0.62
CA GLY A 182 -4.46 6.64 -0.01
C GLY A 182 -3.90 8.04 -0.22
N SER A 183 -4.49 9.03 0.45
CA SER A 183 -4.20 10.48 0.38
C SER A 183 -4.56 11.16 -0.94
N ALA A 184 -4.72 10.44 -2.05
CA ALA A 184 -5.19 10.93 -3.35
C ALA A 184 -5.75 9.77 -4.17
N ALA A 185 -6.45 10.08 -5.27
CA ALA A 185 -6.97 9.06 -6.18
C ALA A 185 -5.84 8.36 -6.93
N LEU A 186 -5.83 7.02 -6.91
CA LEU A 186 -4.95 6.21 -7.74
C LEU A 186 -5.49 6.19 -9.18
N GLN A 187 -4.62 6.34 -10.18
CA GLN A 187 -5.01 6.23 -11.58
C GLN A 187 -5.56 4.82 -11.86
N PRO A 188 -6.75 4.69 -12.51
CA PRO A 188 -7.37 3.38 -12.76
C PRO A 188 -6.44 2.39 -13.50
N ARG A 189 -5.61 2.88 -14.44
CA ARG A 189 -4.64 2.05 -15.16
C ARG A 189 -3.61 1.39 -14.24
N LEU A 190 -3.20 2.09 -13.17
CA LEU A 190 -2.24 1.55 -12.20
C LEU A 190 -2.91 0.54 -11.27
N ALA A 191 -4.14 0.83 -10.84
CA ALA A 191 -4.94 -0.14 -10.09
C ALA A 191 -5.08 -1.46 -10.85
N ARG A 192 -5.34 -1.40 -12.18
CA ARG A 192 -5.45 -2.58 -13.03
C ARG A 192 -4.15 -3.37 -13.16
N VAL A 193 -3.05 -2.68 -13.47
CA VAL A 193 -1.78 -3.37 -13.79
C VAL A 193 -1.06 -3.93 -12.55
N PHE A 194 -1.37 -3.41 -11.36
CA PHE A 194 -0.84 -3.91 -10.09
C PHE A 194 -1.78 -4.87 -9.35
N ALA A 195 -3.00 -5.12 -9.85
CA ALA A 195 -3.93 -6.13 -9.37
C ALA A 195 -3.60 -7.51 -9.97
#